data_4e2c222e2a530e2f82960517b4b41b22
#
_entry.id   4e2c222e2a530e2f82960517b4b41b22
#
_cell.length_a   1.000
_cell.length_b   1.000
_cell.length_c   1.000
_cell.angle_alpha   90.00
_cell.angle_beta   90.00
_cell.angle_gamma   90.00
#
_symmetry.space_group_name_H-M   'P 1'
#
loop_
_entity.id
_entity.type
_entity.pdbx_description
1 polymer ?
#
loop_
_entity_poly.entity_id
_entity_poly.type
_entity_poly.pdbx_seq_one_letter_code
_entity_poly.pdbx_strand_id
1 'polypeptide(L)'
;MAKNLTAKILTSNEIEFYKEKIASILSEKGVMIENHPKGLELLQKAGAEVSGIWVKFPKSLIEESLKQVPKKFTLAAPDPKWDMVYPHPEGSFYTRTCTGGMYYLSETFAYHHITIEEVAEWTRLT
;
A
#
# COMPACT_ATOMS: atom_id res chain seq x y z
N MET A 1 -24.87 -12.09 -17.42
CA MET A 1 -23.53 -12.67 -17.08
C MET A 1 -22.50 -11.59 -17.26
N ALA A 2 -21.93 -11.09 -16.18
CA ALA A 2 -20.80 -10.17 -16.24
C ALA A 2 -19.58 -10.95 -16.79
N LYS A 3 -18.99 -10.50 -17.88
CA LYS A 3 -17.74 -11.06 -18.38
C LYS A 3 -16.64 -10.62 -17.42
N ASN A 4 -15.97 -11.57 -16.76
CA ASN A 4 -14.78 -11.28 -15.97
C ASN A 4 -13.72 -10.67 -16.88
N LEU A 5 -13.49 -9.38 -16.74
CA LEU A 5 -12.45 -8.67 -17.45
C LEU A 5 -11.15 -8.87 -16.65
N THR A 6 -10.30 -9.78 -17.11
CA THR A 6 -8.95 -9.95 -16.55
C THR A 6 -7.96 -9.19 -17.42
N ALA A 7 -7.46 -8.07 -16.94
CA ALA A 7 -6.37 -7.35 -17.59
C ALA A 7 -5.03 -7.88 -17.06
N LYS A 8 -4.27 -8.58 -17.90
CA LYS A 8 -2.87 -8.95 -17.61
C LYS A 8 -1.97 -7.83 -18.15
N ILE A 9 -1.45 -7.00 -17.24
CA ILE A 9 -0.56 -5.89 -17.61
C ILE A 9 0.90 -6.36 -17.73
N LEU A 10 1.31 -7.30 -16.86
CA LEU A 10 2.66 -7.85 -16.82
C LEU A 10 2.66 -9.36 -17.03
N THR A 11 3.67 -9.86 -17.70
CA THR A 11 3.97 -11.29 -17.78
C THR A 11 4.60 -11.80 -16.48
N SER A 12 4.59 -13.11 -16.26
CA SER A 12 5.24 -13.70 -15.09
C SER A 12 6.74 -13.39 -15.04
N ASN A 13 7.42 -13.37 -16.17
CA ASN A 13 8.85 -13.05 -16.24
C ASN A 13 9.14 -11.59 -15.87
N GLU A 14 8.28 -10.65 -16.29
CA GLU A 14 8.40 -9.25 -15.90
C GLU A 14 8.15 -9.06 -14.42
N ILE A 15 7.18 -9.78 -13.84
CA ILE A 15 6.92 -9.75 -12.40
C ILE A 15 8.16 -10.23 -11.63
N GLU A 16 8.78 -11.36 -12.01
CA GLU A 16 9.99 -11.86 -11.36
C GLU A 16 11.17 -10.90 -11.53
N PHE A 17 11.35 -10.33 -12.72
CA PHE A 17 12.37 -9.31 -12.96
C PHE A 17 12.20 -8.10 -12.02
N TYR A 18 10.98 -7.57 -11.87
CA TYR A 18 10.72 -6.45 -10.96
C TYR A 18 10.95 -6.83 -9.50
N LYS A 19 10.54 -8.02 -9.07
CA LYS A 19 10.81 -8.52 -7.70
C LYS A 19 12.31 -8.56 -7.40
N GLU A 20 13.12 -9.09 -8.32
CA GLU A 20 14.57 -9.12 -8.17
C GLU A 20 15.17 -7.72 -8.08
N LYS A 21 14.72 -6.79 -8.94
CA LYS A 21 15.19 -5.40 -8.92
C LYS A 21 14.81 -4.68 -7.63
N ILE A 22 13.58 -4.85 -7.16
CA ILE A 22 13.12 -4.28 -5.88
C ILE A 22 13.96 -4.84 -4.72
N ALA A 23 14.17 -6.15 -4.68
CA ALA A 23 14.99 -6.79 -3.65
C ALA A 23 16.44 -6.29 -3.69
N SER A 24 17.04 -6.10 -4.88
CA SER A 24 18.37 -5.52 -5.03
C SER A 24 18.44 -4.07 -4.52
N ILE A 25 17.47 -3.23 -4.87
CA ILE A 25 17.41 -1.85 -4.38
C ILE A 25 17.33 -1.81 -2.85
N LEU A 26 16.44 -2.60 -2.27
CA LEU A 26 16.24 -2.64 -0.81
C LEU A 26 17.45 -3.19 -0.06
N SER A 27 18.18 -4.17 -0.65
CA SER A 27 19.34 -4.78 -0.01
C SER A 27 20.65 -4.00 -0.23
N GLU A 28 20.82 -3.36 -1.38
CA GLU A 28 22.06 -2.66 -1.73
C GLU A 28 22.04 -1.18 -1.37
N LYS A 29 20.93 -0.49 -1.67
CA LYS A 29 20.76 0.94 -1.38
C LYS A 29 20.05 1.15 -0.05
N GLY A 30 18.99 0.42 0.22
CA GLY A 30 18.17 0.58 1.41
C GLY A 30 17.23 1.78 1.30
N VAL A 31 16.63 2.12 2.43
CA VAL A 31 15.73 3.27 2.60
C VAL A 31 16.13 4.10 3.80
N MET A 32 15.79 5.36 3.76
CA MET A 32 16.02 6.28 4.87
C MET A 32 14.76 6.35 5.74
N ILE A 33 14.93 6.18 7.06
CA ILE A 33 13.84 6.25 8.04
C ILE A 33 14.21 7.30 9.08
N GLU A 34 13.56 8.45 8.96
CA GLU A 34 13.78 9.59 9.86
C GLU A 34 12.79 9.59 11.02
N ASN A 35 13.21 10.19 12.14
CA ASN A 35 12.37 10.48 13.30
C ASN A 35 11.61 9.28 13.89
N HIS A 36 12.12 8.05 13.71
CA HIS A 36 11.46 6.85 14.22
C HIS A 36 12.43 5.85 14.88
N PRO A 37 13.10 6.21 16.01
CA PRO A 37 14.13 5.38 16.65
C PRO A 37 13.63 3.99 17.03
N LYS A 38 12.41 3.87 17.54
CA LYS A 38 11.79 2.58 17.88
C LYS A 38 11.58 1.70 16.64
N GLY A 39 11.25 2.28 15.50
CA GLY A 39 11.13 1.55 14.23
C GLY A 39 12.47 1.00 13.77
N LEU A 40 13.53 1.80 13.85
CA LEU A 40 14.90 1.37 13.52
C LEU A 40 15.34 0.20 14.40
N GLU A 41 15.09 0.27 15.71
CA GLU A 41 15.37 -0.81 16.65
C GLU A 41 14.62 -2.11 16.31
N LEU A 42 13.33 -2.02 15.99
CA LEU A 42 12.52 -3.17 15.60
C LEU A 42 13.01 -3.79 14.29
N LEU A 43 13.36 -2.98 13.30
CA LEU A 43 13.90 -3.45 12.03
C LEU A 43 15.26 -4.14 12.22
N GLN A 44 16.12 -3.58 13.05
CA GLN A 44 17.40 -4.21 13.40
C GLN A 44 17.20 -5.56 14.08
N LYS A 45 16.26 -5.65 15.04
CA LYS A 45 15.90 -6.92 15.70
C LYS A 45 15.32 -7.95 14.72
N ALA A 46 14.64 -7.49 13.69
CA ALA A 46 14.10 -8.34 12.63
C ALA A 46 15.15 -8.79 11.60
N GLY A 47 16.41 -8.33 11.73
CA GLY A 47 17.52 -8.74 10.86
C GLY A 47 17.82 -7.76 9.72
N ALA A 48 17.27 -6.55 9.74
CA ALA A 48 17.69 -5.49 8.82
C ALA A 48 19.03 -4.87 9.26
N GLU A 49 19.82 -4.42 8.30
CA GLU A 49 21.07 -3.68 8.55
C GLU A 49 20.75 -2.20 8.74
N VAL A 50 20.93 -1.71 9.97
CA VAL A 50 20.66 -0.31 10.33
C VAL A 50 21.97 0.45 10.52
N SER A 51 22.14 1.55 9.78
CA SER A 51 23.30 2.47 9.90
C SER A 51 22.77 3.91 9.99
N GLY A 52 22.72 4.44 11.21
CA GLY A 52 22.10 5.72 11.48
C GLY A 52 20.60 5.67 11.12
N ILE A 53 20.18 6.47 10.15
CA ILE A 53 18.80 6.49 9.62
C ILE A 53 18.60 5.60 8.38
N TRP A 54 19.68 5.02 7.86
CA TRP A 54 19.63 4.15 6.68
C TRP A 54 19.40 2.70 7.09
N VAL A 55 18.48 2.05 6.40
CA VAL A 55 18.10 0.65 6.63
C VAL A 55 18.19 -0.12 5.33
N LYS A 56 18.97 -1.20 5.33
CA LYS A 56 19.05 -2.17 4.23
C LYS A 56 18.34 -3.45 4.66
N PHE A 57 17.62 -4.04 3.73
CA PHE A 57 16.86 -5.25 3.98
C PHE A 57 17.50 -6.42 3.24
N PRO A 58 18.11 -7.40 3.94
CA PRO A 58 18.60 -8.62 3.31
C PRO A 58 17.51 -9.31 2.48
N LYS A 59 17.87 -9.88 1.34
CA LYS A 59 16.89 -10.55 0.44
C LYS A 59 16.10 -11.64 1.18
N SER A 60 16.73 -12.38 2.06
CA SER A 60 16.09 -13.41 2.89
C SER A 60 14.98 -12.82 3.79
N LEU A 61 15.22 -11.66 4.41
CA LEU A 61 14.22 -10.98 5.23
C LEU A 61 13.02 -10.53 4.40
N ILE A 62 13.26 -10.02 3.18
CA ILE A 62 12.20 -9.62 2.25
C ILE A 62 11.35 -10.84 1.88
N GLU A 63 11.98 -11.95 1.49
CA GLU A 63 11.28 -13.17 1.10
C GLU A 63 10.48 -13.77 2.25
N GLU A 64 11.03 -13.77 3.46
CA GLU A 64 10.35 -14.28 4.65
C GLU A 64 9.15 -13.42 5.03
N SER A 65 9.29 -12.11 4.95
CA SER A 65 8.20 -11.16 5.18
C SER A 65 7.07 -11.33 4.16
N LEU A 66 7.40 -11.52 2.89
CA LEU A 66 6.41 -11.77 1.84
C LEU A 66 5.64 -13.09 2.03
N LYS A 67 6.28 -14.13 2.59
CA LYS A 67 5.59 -15.40 2.91
C LYS A 67 4.55 -15.24 4.02
N GLN A 68 4.74 -14.28 4.92
CA GLN A 68 3.82 -14.01 6.03
C GLN A 68 2.62 -13.14 5.63
N VAL A 69 2.65 -12.51 4.44
CA VAL A 69 1.52 -11.72 3.96
C VAL A 69 0.30 -12.64 3.75
N PRO A 70 -0.86 -12.35 4.36
CA PRO A 70 -2.05 -13.16 4.21
C PRO A 70 -2.51 -13.14 2.75
N LYS A 71 -2.81 -14.33 2.21
CA LYS A 71 -3.31 -14.47 0.83
C LYS A 71 -4.76 -14.03 0.68
N LYS A 72 -5.46 -13.89 1.80
CA LYS A 72 -6.85 -13.46 1.85
C LYS A 72 -7.06 -12.64 3.13
N PHE A 73 -7.75 -11.53 3.02
CA PHE A 73 -8.17 -10.72 4.16
C PHE A 73 -9.51 -10.03 3.88
N THR A 74 -10.17 -9.59 4.93
CA THR A 74 -11.39 -8.81 4.84
C THR A 74 -11.11 -7.40 5.35
N LEU A 75 -11.43 -6.40 4.54
CA LEU A 75 -11.51 -5.03 4.98
C LEU A 75 -12.91 -4.80 5.52
N ALA A 76 -13.04 -4.84 6.85
CA ALA A 76 -14.31 -4.76 7.53
C ALA A 76 -14.90 -3.34 7.46
N ALA A 77 -16.20 -3.25 7.24
CA ALA A 77 -16.96 -2.02 7.31
C ALA A 77 -17.76 -1.97 8.64
N PRO A 78 -18.27 -0.79 9.05
CA PRO A 78 -19.18 -0.68 10.20
C PRO A 78 -20.45 -1.54 10.07
N ASP A 79 -20.95 -1.73 8.85
CA ASP A 79 -22.03 -2.67 8.51
C ASP A 79 -21.39 -3.80 7.68
N PRO A 80 -21.42 -5.07 8.17
CA PRO A 80 -20.76 -6.20 7.51
C PRO A 80 -21.21 -6.48 6.07
N LYS A 81 -22.37 -5.98 5.64
CA LYS A 81 -22.81 -6.11 4.24
C LYS A 81 -21.92 -5.36 3.26
N TRP A 82 -21.10 -4.40 3.75
CA TRP A 82 -20.15 -3.62 2.98
C TRP A 82 -18.71 -4.10 3.13
N ASP A 83 -18.51 -5.25 3.79
CA ASP A 83 -17.19 -5.85 3.91
C ASP A 83 -16.61 -6.16 2.53
N MET A 84 -15.33 -5.85 2.34
CA MET A 84 -14.60 -6.15 1.12
C MET A 84 -13.59 -7.27 1.37
N VAL A 85 -13.77 -8.40 0.69
CA VAL A 85 -12.87 -9.56 0.78
C VAL A 85 -11.84 -9.50 -0.32
N TYR A 86 -10.55 -9.53 0.04
CA TYR A 86 -9.45 -9.54 -0.92
C TYR A 86 -8.75 -10.89 -0.95
N PRO A 87 -8.47 -11.48 -2.14
CA PRO A 87 -8.97 -11.06 -3.46
C PRO A 87 -10.49 -11.18 -3.58
N HIS A 88 -11.08 -10.44 -4.53
CA HIS A 88 -12.53 -10.45 -4.74
C HIS A 88 -13.00 -11.89 -5.00
N PRO A 89 -14.06 -12.39 -4.30
CA PRO A 89 -14.49 -13.79 -4.39
C PRO A 89 -14.84 -14.26 -5.80
N GLU A 90 -15.38 -13.35 -6.62
CA GLU A 90 -15.78 -13.63 -8.00
C GLU A 90 -14.70 -13.26 -9.04
N GLY A 91 -13.46 -12.99 -8.60
CA GLY A 91 -12.37 -12.60 -9.48
C GLY A 91 -12.50 -11.20 -10.10
N SER A 92 -13.36 -10.34 -9.53
CA SER A 92 -13.55 -8.96 -9.92
C SER A 92 -12.64 -8.04 -9.09
N PHE A 93 -12.98 -6.76 -9.01
CA PHE A 93 -12.23 -5.76 -8.23
C PHE A 93 -13.21 -4.82 -7.51
N TYR A 94 -12.73 -4.22 -6.45
CA TYR A 94 -13.44 -3.14 -5.77
C TYR A 94 -12.87 -1.80 -6.24
N THR A 95 -13.76 -0.84 -6.43
CA THR A 95 -13.39 0.56 -6.63
C THR A 95 -13.59 1.31 -5.32
N ARG A 96 -12.75 2.30 -5.09
CA ARG A 96 -12.92 3.22 -3.98
C ARG A 96 -12.47 4.61 -4.39
N THR A 97 -12.89 5.60 -3.65
CA THR A 97 -12.39 6.96 -3.80
C THR A 97 -10.92 7.06 -3.39
N CYS A 98 -10.25 8.12 -3.79
CA CYS A 98 -8.89 8.41 -3.37
C CYS A 98 -8.79 8.45 -1.83
N THR A 99 -7.66 8.03 -1.28
CA THR A 99 -7.39 8.10 0.15
C THR A 99 -7.04 9.53 0.54
N GLY A 100 -7.99 10.24 1.16
CA GLY A 100 -7.74 11.48 1.90
C GLY A 100 -6.99 12.57 1.15
N GLY A 101 -7.71 13.52 0.58
CA GLY A 101 -7.14 14.82 0.29
C GLY A 101 -6.82 15.52 1.61
N MET A 102 -5.54 15.87 1.84
CA MET A 102 -5.19 16.69 3.01
C MET A 102 -5.52 18.16 2.77
N TYR A 103 -5.63 18.55 1.51
CA TYR A 103 -5.91 19.92 1.07
C TYR A 103 -7.03 19.94 0.03
N TYR A 104 -7.81 21.00 0.08
CA TYR A 104 -8.84 21.33 -0.89
C TYR A 104 -8.40 22.56 -1.68
N LEU A 105 -8.62 22.50 -3.01
CA LEU A 105 -8.44 23.65 -3.88
C LEU A 105 -9.82 24.24 -4.16
N SER A 106 -10.11 25.41 -3.60
CA SER A 106 -11.38 26.09 -3.80
C SER A 106 -11.54 26.61 -5.24
N GLU A 107 -12.75 26.99 -5.61
CA GLU A 107 -13.04 27.65 -6.90
C GLU A 107 -12.25 28.94 -7.11
N THR A 108 -11.81 29.59 -6.03
CA THR A 108 -10.95 30.76 -6.06
C THR A 108 -9.44 30.42 -6.12
N PHE A 109 -9.10 29.15 -6.35
CA PHE A 109 -7.72 28.64 -6.37
C PHE A 109 -6.96 28.84 -5.05
N ALA A 110 -7.66 28.97 -3.94
CA ALA A 110 -7.05 29.00 -2.61
C ALA A 110 -6.92 27.58 -2.03
N TYR A 111 -5.71 27.26 -1.53
CA TYR A 111 -5.46 26.01 -0.81
C TYR A 111 -5.79 26.18 0.66
N HIS A 112 -6.56 25.22 1.20
CA HIS A 112 -6.76 25.10 2.65
C HIS A 112 -6.88 23.64 3.05
N HIS A 113 -6.76 23.36 4.35
CA HIS A 113 -7.03 22.01 4.85
C HIS A 113 -8.51 21.64 4.64
N ILE A 114 -8.74 20.43 4.13
CA ILE A 114 -10.11 19.96 3.87
C ILE A 114 -10.94 19.95 5.15
N THR A 115 -12.15 20.45 5.08
CA THR A 115 -13.14 20.42 6.17
C THR A 115 -13.98 19.16 6.12
N ILE A 116 -14.70 18.85 7.20
CA ILE A 116 -15.58 17.68 7.24
C ILE A 116 -16.77 17.80 6.30
N GLU A 117 -17.25 19.04 6.07
CA GLU A 117 -18.32 19.35 5.13
C GLU A 117 -17.87 19.05 3.69
N GLU A 118 -16.67 19.46 3.33
CA GLU A 118 -16.08 19.21 2.01
C GLU A 118 -15.81 17.71 1.80
N VAL A 119 -15.39 16.99 2.82
CA VAL A 119 -15.26 15.52 2.75
C VAL A 119 -16.64 14.87 2.52
N ALA A 120 -17.69 15.36 3.19
CA ALA A 120 -19.04 14.85 3.01
C ALA A 120 -19.59 15.15 1.61
N GLU A 121 -19.32 16.33 1.06
CA GLU A 121 -19.68 16.69 -0.30
C GLU A 121 -18.95 15.83 -1.33
N TRP A 122 -17.65 15.69 -1.19
CA TRP A 122 -16.85 14.81 -2.05
C TRP A 122 -17.34 13.36 -2.03
N THR A 123 -17.68 12.84 -0.84
CA THR A 123 -18.20 11.47 -0.70
C THR A 123 -19.55 11.28 -1.41
N ARG A 124 -20.34 12.34 -1.59
CA ARG A 124 -21.61 12.27 -2.36
C ARG A 124 -21.38 12.24 -3.87
N LEU A 125 -20.25 12.75 -4.35
CA LEU A 125 -19.91 12.82 -5.77
C LEU A 125 -19.25 11.53 -6.29
N THR A 126 -18.80 10.67 -5.41
CA THR A 126 -18.04 9.44 -5.70
C THR A 126 -18.82 8.20 -5.33
#